data_d1ba27fabecb3630569e4d52e2b061ef
#
_entry.id   d1ba27fabecb3630569e4d52e2b061ef
#
_cell.length_a   1.000
_cell.length_b   1.000
_cell.length_c   1.000
_cell.angle_alpha   90.00
_cell.angle_beta   90.00
_cell.angle_gamma   90.00
#
_symmetry.space_group_name_H-M   'P 1'
#
loop_
_entity.id
_entity.type
_entity.pdbx_description
1 polymer ?
#
loop_
_entity_poly.entity_id
_entity_poly.type
_entity_poly.pdbx_seq_one_letter_code
_entity_poly.pdbx_strand_id
1 'polypeptide(L)'
;MRPVMEQHSMEATRSRMVAVAVVVCGFAVGMAGLLNYYKYRTTANRLVAERLVVTGKAVESSIQNAMALGLQFADIGTLPGTLDRERATDELIQGIDVFDTEGKSLYSTDALRASKPIPAAWLAAARKAGADNWFVDDDQESAAGISVKNNFGLTIGYLALRYSGERVRDAAFIVGKEIALLTLAMFVLSASLSTFALLAVMKRLTGDVDAVEQALRVGPTAPGFQRATRGPFGSALQRFIATTRETDERIAELRGRIDRGAAS
;
A
#
# COMPACT_ATOMS: atom_id res chain seq x y z
N MET A 1 32.68 -39.95 11.70
CA MET A 1 32.95 -38.50 11.51
C MET A 1 32.08 -37.81 10.48
N ARG A 2 30.98 -38.44 9.98
CA ARG A 2 30.02 -37.85 8.98
C ARG A 2 28.79 -37.07 9.54
N PRO A 3 28.34 -37.23 10.80
CA PRO A 3 27.07 -36.59 11.19
C PRO A 3 27.13 -35.06 11.43
N VAL A 4 28.31 -34.52 11.70
CA VAL A 4 28.47 -33.07 12.01
C VAL A 4 28.38 -32.18 10.77
N MET A 5 28.80 -32.65 9.60
CA MET A 5 28.73 -31.90 8.33
C MET A 5 27.30 -31.83 7.76
N GLU A 6 26.47 -32.84 7.99
CA GLU A 6 25.06 -32.85 7.54
C GLU A 6 24.17 -31.92 8.37
N GLN A 7 24.40 -31.81 9.67
CA GLN A 7 23.69 -30.87 10.54
C GLN A 7 23.97 -29.40 10.13
N HIS A 8 25.22 -29.04 9.82
CA HIS A 8 25.55 -27.69 9.37
C HIS A 8 24.93 -27.32 8.02
N SER A 9 24.78 -28.26 7.12
CA SER A 9 24.14 -28.01 5.80
C SER A 9 22.62 -27.81 5.94
N MET A 10 21.95 -28.53 6.81
CA MET A 10 20.53 -28.37 7.08
C MET A 10 20.20 -27.05 7.81
N GLU A 11 21.03 -26.64 8.75
CA GLU A 11 20.89 -25.34 9.44
C GLU A 11 21.10 -24.18 8.47
N ALA A 12 22.08 -24.24 7.58
CA ALA A 12 22.32 -23.23 6.56
C ALA A 12 21.16 -23.13 5.55
N THR A 13 20.58 -24.24 5.13
CA THR A 13 19.43 -24.26 4.24
C THR A 13 18.19 -23.68 4.91
N ARG A 14 17.95 -24.02 6.18
CA ARG A 14 16.88 -23.48 7.00
C ARG A 14 16.98 -21.97 7.15
N SER A 15 18.17 -21.46 7.48
CA SER A 15 18.44 -20.03 7.61
C SER A 15 18.17 -19.27 6.30
N ARG A 16 18.58 -19.82 5.17
CA ARG A 16 18.33 -19.25 3.84
C ARG A 16 16.84 -19.18 3.49
N MET A 17 16.08 -20.24 3.77
CA MET A 17 14.63 -20.27 3.52
C MET A 17 13.90 -19.24 4.38
N VAL A 18 14.26 -19.11 5.67
CA VAL A 18 13.69 -18.08 6.54
C VAL A 18 14.03 -16.69 6.02
N ALA A 19 15.28 -16.45 5.65
CA ALA A 19 15.73 -15.17 5.11
C ALA A 19 14.94 -14.78 3.85
N VAL A 20 14.77 -15.71 2.90
CA VAL A 20 13.98 -15.47 1.68
C VAL A 20 12.52 -15.15 2.01
N ALA A 21 11.88 -15.91 2.91
CA ALA A 21 10.50 -15.66 3.32
C ALA A 21 10.34 -14.27 3.96
N VAL A 22 11.26 -13.86 4.84
CA VAL A 22 11.26 -12.54 5.48
C VAL A 22 11.45 -11.43 4.44
N VAL A 23 12.37 -11.59 3.48
CA VAL A 23 12.59 -10.61 2.41
C VAL A 23 11.35 -10.45 1.53
N VAL A 24 10.73 -11.56 1.13
CA VAL A 24 9.51 -11.51 0.29
C VAL A 24 8.35 -10.86 1.04
N CYS A 25 8.12 -11.20 2.32
CA CYS A 25 7.13 -10.54 3.15
C CYS A 25 7.43 -9.06 3.33
N GLY A 26 8.70 -8.69 3.55
CA GLY A 26 9.14 -7.30 3.68
C GLY A 26 8.86 -6.49 2.43
N PHE A 27 9.18 -7.06 1.27
CA PHE A 27 8.90 -6.42 -0.02
C PHE A 27 7.39 -6.22 -0.25
N ALA A 28 6.58 -7.25 0.00
CA ALA A 28 5.14 -7.18 -0.20
C ALA A 28 4.48 -6.13 0.73
N VAL A 29 4.82 -6.15 2.03
CA VAL A 29 4.28 -5.19 3.01
C VAL A 29 4.81 -3.78 2.75
N GLY A 30 6.08 -3.63 2.41
CA GLY A 30 6.69 -2.34 2.05
C GLY A 30 6.05 -1.73 0.81
N MET A 31 5.81 -2.52 -0.23
CA MET A 31 5.13 -2.07 -1.45
C MET A 31 3.68 -1.65 -1.17
N ALA A 32 2.95 -2.43 -0.36
CA ALA A 32 1.59 -2.09 0.05
C ALA A 32 1.54 -0.78 0.85
N GLY A 33 2.48 -0.58 1.79
CA GLY A 33 2.61 0.65 2.55
C GLY A 33 2.93 1.87 1.68
N LEU A 34 3.84 1.72 0.73
CA LEU A 34 4.22 2.76 -0.22
C LEU A 34 3.02 3.18 -1.10
N LEU A 35 2.31 2.20 -1.68
CA LEU A 35 1.13 2.46 -2.50
C LEU A 35 0.02 3.15 -1.68
N ASN A 36 -0.20 2.73 -0.44
CA ASN A 36 -1.19 3.33 0.44
C ASN A 36 -0.83 4.78 0.79
N TYR A 37 0.45 5.07 1.06
CA TYR A 37 0.94 6.42 1.30
C TYR A 37 0.73 7.34 0.07
N TYR A 38 1.08 6.87 -1.14
CA TYR A 38 0.85 7.63 -2.37
C TYR A 38 -0.63 7.92 -2.61
N LYS A 39 -1.47 6.89 -2.45
CA LYS A 39 -2.93 7.05 -2.58
C LYS A 39 -3.47 8.05 -1.57
N TYR A 40 -3.04 7.97 -0.32
CA TYR A 40 -3.46 8.90 0.72
C TYR A 40 -3.07 10.35 0.38
N ARG A 41 -1.82 10.59 0.01
CA ARG A 41 -1.33 11.92 -0.37
C ARG A 41 -2.13 12.53 -1.53
N THR A 42 -2.35 11.77 -2.59
CA THR A 42 -3.13 12.23 -3.74
C THR A 42 -4.59 12.52 -3.37
N THR A 43 -5.20 11.65 -2.55
CA THR A 43 -6.58 11.83 -2.11
C THR A 43 -6.74 13.03 -1.18
N ALA A 44 -5.80 13.25 -0.26
CA ALA A 44 -5.84 14.38 0.68
C ALA A 44 -5.79 15.72 -0.07
N ASN A 45 -4.84 15.88 -1.00
CA ASN A 45 -4.75 17.09 -1.84
C ASN A 45 -6.04 17.34 -2.63
N ARG A 46 -6.61 16.29 -3.20
CA ARG A 46 -7.85 16.38 -3.96
C ARG A 46 -9.04 16.78 -3.09
N LEU A 47 -9.19 16.21 -1.90
CA LEU A 47 -10.27 16.56 -0.98
C LEU A 47 -10.20 18.02 -0.53
N VAL A 48 -9.00 18.53 -0.23
CA VAL A 48 -8.80 19.95 0.08
C VAL A 48 -9.21 20.80 -1.11
N ALA A 49 -8.74 20.49 -2.29
CA ALA A 49 -9.07 21.21 -3.51
C ALA A 49 -10.58 21.18 -3.82
N GLU A 50 -11.25 20.04 -3.68
CA GLU A 50 -12.71 19.92 -3.87
C GLU A 50 -13.50 20.73 -2.83
N ARG A 51 -13.04 20.79 -1.57
CA ARG A 51 -13.61 21.64 -0.53
C ARG A 51 -13.50 23.12 -0.91
N LEU A 52 -12.34 23.55 -1.37
CA LEU A 52 -12.13 24.94 -1.79
C LEU A 52 -12.99 25.32 -3.01
N VAL A 53 -13.23 24.38 -3.92
CA VAL A 53 -14.16 24.58 -5.05
C VAL A 53 -15.58 24.88 -4.56
N VAL A 54 -16.03 24.23 -3.49
CA VAL A 54 -17.37 24.52 -2.93
C VAL A 54 -17.45 25.98 -2.43
N THR A 55 -16.43 26.45 -1.69
CA THR A 55 -16.31 27.85 -1.29
C THR A 55 -16.25 28.79 -2.50
N GLY A 56 -15.47 28.40 -3.51
CA GLY A 56 -15.37 29.16 -4.76
C GLY A 56 -16.73 29.32 -5.48
N LYS A 57 -17.54 28.26 -5.50
CA LYS A 57 -18.90 28.31 -6.08
C LYS A 57 -19.83 29.26 -5.33
N ALA A 58 -19.69 29.40 -4.00
CA ALA A 58 -20.46 30.38 -3.26
C ALA A 58 -20.09 31.81 -3.69
N VAL A 59 -18.79 32.07 -3.89
CA VAL A 59 -18.33 33.36 -4.42
C VAL A 59 -18.78 33.58 -5.86
N GLU A 60 -18.69 32.58 -6.73
CA GLU A 60 -19.21 32.64 -8.11
C GLU A 60 -20.69 33.02 -8.13
N SER A 61 -21.51 32.37 -7.30
CA SER A 61 -22.93 32.68 -7.17
C SER A 61 -23.17 34.15 -6.76
N SER A 62 -22.35 34.68 -5.83
CA SER A 62 -22.43 36.09 -5.43
C SER A 62 -22.09 37.03 -6.59
N ILE A 63 -21.08 36.69 -7.39
CA ILE A 63 -20.70 37.44 -8.61
C ILE A 63 -21.86 37.40 -9.63
N GLN A 64 -22.40 36.23 -9.90
CA GLN A 64 -23.52 36.06 -10.85
C GLN A 64 -24.76 36.85 -10.42
N ASN A 65 -25.08 36.86 -9.13
CA ASN A 65 -26.19 37.64 -8.60
C ASN A 65 -25.96 39.14 -8.79
N ALA A 66 -24.73 39.64 -8.53
CA ALA A 66 -24.41 41.05 -8.75
C ALA A 66 -24.50 41.44 -10.23
N MET A 67 -24.05 40.57 -11.11
CA MET A 67 -24.15 40.78 -12.56
C MET A 67 -25.61 40.72 -13.08
N ALA A 68 -26.44 39.87 -12.47
CA ALA A 68 -27.87 39.81 -12.80
C ALA A 68 -28.61 41.13 -12.44
N LEU A 69 -28.04 41.90 -11.47
CA LEU A 69 -28.52 43.26 -11.13
C LEU A 69 -27.92 44.33 -12.04
N GLY A 70 -27.16 43.96 -13.09
CA GLY A 70 -26.62 44.89 -14.07
C GLY A 70 -25.24 45.43 -13.76
N LEU A 71 -24.57 44.94 -12.70
CA LEU A 71 -23.20 45.36 -12.39
C LEU A 71 -22.21 44.68 -13.35
N GLN A 72 -21.17 45.41 -13.75
CA GLN A 72 -20.07 44.86 -14.54
C GLN A 72 -19.14 44.03 -13.61
N PHE A 73 -18.56 42.96 -14.12
CA PHE A 73 -17.69 42.07 -13.36
C PHE A 73 -16.52 42.78 -12.68
N ALA A 74 -15.95 43.80 -13.33
CA ALA A 74 -14.87 44.60 -12.78
C ALA A 74 -15.30 45.64 -11.73
N ASP A 75 -16.61 45.94 -11.61
CA ASP A 75 -17.14 47.03 -10.78
C ASP A 75 -18.03 46.54 -9.63
N ILE A 76 -17.91 45.29 -9.22
CA ILE A 76 -18.71 44.74 -8.11
C ILE A 76 -18.12 45.21 -6.78
N GLY A 77 -18.58 46.35 -6.28
CA GLY A 77 -18.06 46.99 -5.07
C GLY A 77 -18.24 46.18 -3.77
N THR A 78 -19.15 45.22 -3.72
CA THR A 78 -19.38 44.29 -2.58
C THR A 78 -18.47 43.08 -2.57
N LEU A 79 -17.80 42.79 -3.72
CA LEU A 79 -17.00 41.58 -3.88
C LEU A 79 -15.81 41.53 -2.91
N PRO A 80 -15.00 42.58 -2.67
CA PRO A 80 -13.90 42.52 -1.71
C PRO A 80 -14.33 42.05 -0.33
N GLY A 81 -15.41 42.60 0.20
CA GLY A 81 -15.94 42.18 1.51
C GLY A 81 -16.46 40.74 1.55
N THR A 82 -16.99 40.25 0.43
CA THR A 82 -17.38 38.83 0.29
C THR A 82 -16.15 37.92 0.29
N LEU A 83 -15.12 38.27 -0.48
CA LEU A 83 -13.88 37.51 -0.54
C LEU A 83 -13.17 37.44 0.82
N ASP A 84 -13.11 38.58 1.55
CA ASP A 84 -12.52 38.60 2.88
C ASP A 84 -13.27 37.76 3.90
N ARG A 85 -14.61 37.71 3.81
CA ARG A 85 -15.45 36.87 4.66
C ARG A 85 -15.21 35.41 4.36
N GLU A 86 -15.21 35.02 3.10
CA GLU A 86 -15.00 33.62 2.70
C GLU A 86 -13.58 33.14 3.07
N ARG A 87 -12.58 34.01 2.91
CA ARG A 87 -11.22 33.74 3.38
C ARG A 87 -11.17 33.52 4.90
N ALA A 88 -11.89 34.32 5.68
CA ALA A 88 -11.90 34.22 7.15
C ALA A 88 -12.66 32.97 7.66
N THR A 89 -13.51 32.36 6.83
CA THR A 89 -14.30 31.19 7.18
C THR A 89 -13.50 29.90 7.16
N ASP A 90 -12.43 29.83 6.35
CA ASP A 90 -11.60 28.63 6.22
C ASP A 90 -10.11 28.98 6.39
N GLU A 91 -9.51 28.47 7.48
CA GLU A 91 -8.09 28.69 7.81
C GLU A 91 -7.12 28.11 6.76
N LEU A 92 -7.57 27.22 5.89
CA LEU A 92 -6.77 26.70 4.79
C LEU A 92 -6.60 27.73 3.68
N ILE A 93 -7.52 28.69 3.55
CA ILE A 93 -7.49 29.71 2.51
C ILE A 93 -6.49 30.82 2.90
N GLN A 94 -5.41 30.91 2.17
CA GLN A 94 -4.42 31.98 2.33
C GLN A 94 -4.86 33.26 1.65
N GLY A 95 -5.55 33.13 0.52
CA GLY A 95 -6.05 34.27 -0.23
C GLY A 95 -6.99 33.83 -1.35
N ILE A 96 -7.78 34.78 -1.82
CA ILE A 96 -8.70 34.59 -2.94
C ILE A 96 -8.39 35.68 -3.97
N ASP A 97 -8.17 35.25 -5.20
CA ASP A 97 -7.86 36.13 -6.33
C ASP A 97 -8.91 35.96 -7.42
N VAL A 98 -9.38 37.06 -7.98
CA VAL A 98 -10.29 37.11 -9.12
C VAL A 98 -9.60 37.81 -10.27
N PHE A 99 -9.60 37.19 -11.44
CA PHE A 99 -8.94 37.71 -12.62
C PHE A 99 -9.74 37.47 -13.90
N ASP A 100 -9.51 38.28 -14.90
CA ASP A 100 -10.19 38.16 -16.21
C ASP A 100 -9.58 37.05 -17.08
N THR A 101 -10.14 36.85 -18.25
CA THR A 101 -9.67 35.84 -19.22
C THR A 101 -8.28 36.15 -19.83
N GLU A 102 -7.77 37.35 -19.63
CA GLU A 102 -6.45 37.79 -20.07
C GLU A 102 -5.40 37.63 -18.97
N GLY A 103 -5.82 37.36 -17.72
CA GLY A 103 -4.96 37.19 -16.54
C GLY A 103 -4.72 38.48 -15.78
N LYS A 104 -5.52 39.51 -16.03
CA LYS A 104 -5.47 40.75 -15.26
C LYS A 104 -6.18 40.55 -13.94
N SER A 105 -5.50 40.84 -12.83
CA SER A 105 -6.09 40.81 -11.50
C SER A 105 -7.17 41.88 -11.39
N LEU A 106 -8.38 41.48 -10.99
CA LEU A 106 -9.51 42.36 -10.73
C LEU A 106 -9.65 42.60 -9.23
N TYR A 107 -9.59 41.53 -8.45
CA TYR A 107 -9.71 41.57 -7.00
C TYR A 107 -8.75 40.59 -6.35
N SER A 108 -8.22 40.92 -5.20
CA SER A 108 -7.41 40.06 -4.36
C SER A 108 -7.63 40.38 -2.88
N THR A 109 -7.73 39.35 -2.05
CA THR A 109 -7.72 39.50 -0.59
C THR A 109 -6.33 39.82 -0.05
N ASP A 110 -5.30 39.78 -0.89
CA ASP A 110 -3.93 40.13 -0.59
C ASP A 110 -3.54 41.40 -1.34
N ALA A 111 -3.41 42.51 -0.58
CA ALA A 111 -3.08 43.81 -1.17
C ALA A 111 -1.74 43.81 -1.93
N LEU A 112 -0.77 42.99 -1.52
CA LEU A 112 0.52 42.85 -2.18
C LEU A 112 0.41 42.13 -3.54
N ARG A 113 -0.64 41.33 -3.72
CA ARG A 113 -0.90 40.57 -4.93
C ARG A 113 -1.80 41.32 -5.91
N ALA A 114 -2.69 42.17 -5.40
CA ALA A 114 -3.63 42.93 -6.26
C ALA A 114 -2.94 43.69 -7.39
N SER A 115 -1.69 44.08 -7.19
CA SER A 115 -0.89 44.85 -8.16
C SER A 115 0.01 43.97 -9.03
N LYS A 116 0.05 42.65 -8.82
CA LYS A 116 0.93 41.70 -9.55
C LYS A 116 0.15 40.95 -10.61
N PRO A 117 0.79 40.61 -11.74
CA PRO A 117 0.16 39.72 -12.72
C PRO A 117 -0.06 38.33 -12.11
N ILE A 118 -1.13 37.70 -12.54
CA ILE A 118 -1.45 36.33 -12.16
C ILE A 118 -0.37 35.36 -12.71
N PRO A 119 0.05 34.35 -11.95
CA PRO A 119 1.00 33.35 -12.43
C PRO A 119 0.55 32.71 -13.74
N ALA A 120 1.46 32.63 -14.70
CA ALA A 120 1.15 32.07 -16.02
C ALA A 120 0.63 30.61 -15.93
N ALA A 121 1.11 29.85 -14.95
CA ALA A 121 0.65 28.49 -14.69
C ALA A 121 -0.85 28.42 -14.35
N TRP A 122 -1.36 29.39 -13.56
CA TRP A 122 -2.77 29.44 -13.19
C TRP A 122 -3.64 29.75 -14.39
N LEU A 123 -3.25 30.75 -15.19
CA LEU A 123 -3.98 31.12 -16.40
C LEU A 123 -3.99 29.97 -17.43
N ALA A 124 -2.87 29.27 -17.58
CA ALA A 124 -2.78 28.11 -18.46
C ALA A 124 -3.67 26.96 -17.98
N ALA A 125 -3.67 26.66 -16.67
CA ALA A 125 -4.53 25.65 -16.06
C ALA A 125 -6.01 25.99 -16.22
N ALA A 126 -6.40 27.23 -15.94
CA ALA A 126 -7.77 27.74 -16.09
C ALA A 126 -8.28 27.65 -17.53
N ARG A 127 -7.47 28.07 -18.50
CA ARG A 127 -7.81 27.96 -19.93
C ARG A 127 -7.93 26.52 -20.41
N LYS A 128 -7.05 25.64 -19.93
CA LYS A 128 -7.07 24.21 -20.27
C LYS A 128 -8.31 23.51 -19.70
N ALA A 129 -8.74 23.84 -18.48
CA ALA A 129 -9.91 23.28 -17.84
C ALA A 129 -11.22 23.80 -18.46
N GLY A 130 -11.21 24.97 -19.12
CA GLY A 130 -12.40 25.55 -19.75
C GLY A 130 -13.47 25.90 -18.74
N ALA A 131 -14.56 25.13 -18.72
CA ALA A 131 -15.68 25.33 -17.80
C ALA A 131 -15.57 24.58 -16.48
N ASP A 132 -14.57 23.70 -16.36
CA ASP A 132 -14.35 22.85 -15.19
C ASP A 132 -13.50 23.55 -14.14
N ASN A 133 -13.39 22.89 -12.98
CA ASN A 133 -12.48 23.32 -11.93
C ASN A 133 -11.04 23.03 -12.35
N TRP A 134 -10.12 23.89 -11.97
CA TRP A 134 -8.70 23.71 -12.23
C TRP A 134 -7.90 23.73 -10.95
N PHE A 135 -6.75 23.06 -10.97
CA PHE A 135 -5.85 22.94 -9.83
C PHE A 135 -4.42 23.13 -10.29
N VAL A 136 -3.68 23.86 -9.50
CA VAL A 136 -2.22 24.00 -9.63
C VAL A 136 -1.62 23.68 -8.26
N ASP A 137 -0.76 22.68 -8.24
CA ASP A 137 0.01 22.30 -7.05
C ASP A 137 1.46 22.66 -7.33
N ASP A 138 1.92 23.72 -6.70
CA ASP A 138 3.29 24.20 -6.78
C ASP A 138 3.89 24.20 -5.37
N ASP A 139 5.21 23.99 -5.28
CA ASP A 139 5.92 23.95 -4.00
C ASP A 139 5.80 25.24 -3.18
N GLN A 140 5.60 26.36 -3.86
CA GLN A 140 5.47 27.65 -3.20
C GLN A 140 4.01 28.07 -2.97
N GLU A 141 3.10 27.76 -3.89
CA GLU A 141 1.73 28.28 -3.82
C GLU A 141 0.77 27.38 -4.60
N SER A 142 -0.04 26.63 -3.86
CA SER A 142 -1.08 25.81 -4.45
C SER A 142 -2.37 26.61 -4.61
N ALA A 143 -3.08 26.41 -5.73
CA ALA A 143 -4.33 27.07 -6.01
C ALA A 143 -5.39 26.10 -6.55
N ALA A 144 -6.60 26.24 -6.02
CA ALA A 144 -7.81 25.63 -6.58
C ALA A 144 -8.65 26.74 -7.21
N GLY A 145 -9.08 26.54 -8.46
CA GLY A 145 -9.80 27.59 -9.13
C GLY A 145 -11.04 27.10 -9.88
N ILE A 146 -11.90 28.04 -10.16
CA ILE A 146 -13.14 27.87 -10.92
C ILE A 146 -13.25 28.94 -12.00
N SER A 147 -14.00 28.60 -13.07
CA SER A 147 -14.36 29.55 -14.11
C SER A 147 -15.58 30.34 -13.69
N VAL A 148 -15.50 31.67 -13.76
CA VAL A 148 -16.63 32.56 -13.51
C VAL A 148 -17.38 32.77 -14.83
N LYS A 149 -18.70 32.51 -14.81
CA LYS A 149 -19.55 32.60 -16.01
C LYS A 149 -20.55 33.74 -15.86
N ASN A 150 -20.84 34.37 -17.00
CA ASN A 150 -21.96 35.31 -17.06
C ASN A 150 -23.32 34.58 -17.21
N ASN A 151 -24.41 35.36 -17.23
CA ASN A 151 -25.79 34.83 -17.33
C ASN A 151 -26.05 34.07 -18.66
N PHE A 152 -25.16 34.18 -19.66
CA PHE A 152 -25.20 33.45 -20.92
C PHE A 152 -24.33 32.17 -20.92
N GLY A 153 -23.71 31.84 -19.80
CA GLY A 153 -22.82 30.69 -19.68
C GLY A 153 -21.40 30.89 -20.25
N LEU A 154 -21.07 32.12 -20.66
CA LEU A 154 -19.73 32.43 -21.20
C LEU A 154 -18.77 32.73 -20.04
N THR A 155 -17.59 32.14 -20.09
CA THR A 155 -16.51 32.43 -19.12
C THR A 155 -16.02 33.85 -19.30
N ILE A 156 -16.10 34.65 -18.25
CA ILE A 156 -15.69 36.06 -18.21
C ILE A 156 -14.45 36.29 -17.37
N GLY A 157 -14.06 35.31 -16.60
CA GLY A 157 -12.89 35.33 -15.74
C GLY A 157 -12.77 34.07 -14.92
N TYR A 158 -11.91 34.13 -13.94
CA TYR A 158 -11.55 33.01 -13.08
C TYR A 158 -11.41 33.44 -11.63
N LEU A 159 -11.71 32.54 -10.73
CA LEU A 159 -11.50 32.66 -9.30
C LEU A 159 -10.44 31.63 -8.88
N ALA A 160 -9.44 32.07 -8.15
CA ALA A 160 -8.41 31.21 -7.58
C ALA A 160 -8.43 31.32 -6.04
N LEU A 161 -8.55 30.18 -5.34
CA LEU A 161 -8.41 30.07 -3.90
C LEU A 161 -7.01 29.51 -3.63
N ARG A 162 -6.17 30.34 -3.05
CA ARG A 162 -4.81 29.96 -2.64
C ARG A 162 -4.85 29.24 -1.30
N TYR A 163 -4.08 28.16 -1.22
CA TYR A 163 -3.94 27.40 0.02
C TYR A 163 -2.49 26.96 0.23
N SER A 164 -2.12 26.71 1.49
CA SER A 164 -0.78 26.23 1.82
C SER A 164 -0.65 24.75 1.51
N GLY A 165 0.03 24.43 0.42
CA GLY A 165 0.43 23.04 0.12
C GLY A 165 1.34 22.46 1.20
N GLU A 166 2.11 23.29 1.90
CA GLU A 166 2.97 22.89 3.02
C GLU A 166 2.14 22.40 4.22
N ARG A 167 1.10 23.13 4.64
CA ARG A 167 0.21 22.68 5.73
C ARG A 167 -0.50 21.37 5.39
N VAL A 168 -0.91 21.20 4.14
CA VAL A 168 -1.51 19.93 3.69
C VAL A 168 -0.47 18.79 3.70
N ARG A 169 0.77 19.10 3.32
CA ARG A 169 1.88 18.13 3.39
C ARG A 169 2.23 17.76 4.84
N ASP A 170 2.27 18.72 5.74
CA ASP A 170 2.56 18.48 7.16
C ASP A 170 1.49 17.63 7.82
N ALA A 171 0.21 17.90 7.55
CA ALA A 171 -0.90 17.07 8.00
C ALA A 171 -0.79 15.64 7.41
N ALA A 172 -0.44 15.53 6.13
CA ALA A 172 -0.21 14.24 5.48
C ALA A 172 1.01 13.51 6.06
N PHE A 173 2.06 14.22 6.48
CA PHE A 173 3.24 13.62 7.11
C PHE A 173 2.93 13.02 8.49
N ILE A 174 2.09 13.67 9.29
CA ILE A 174 1.65 13.14 10.58
C ILE A 174 0.92 11.81 10.40
N VAL A 175 -0.06 11.76 9.48
CA VAL A 175 -0.78 10.53 9.14
C VAL A 175 0.14 9.51 8.47
N GLY A 176 1.10 9.96 7.66
CA GLY A 176 2.12 9.12 7.05
C GLY A 176 2.98 8.37 8.07
N LYS A 177 3.33 9.00 9.18
CA LYS A 177 4.06 8.35 10.29
C LYS A 177 3.22 7.24 10.95
N GLU A 178 1.93 7.46 11.15
CA GLU A 178 1.04 6.43 11.70
C GLU A 178 0.90 5.24 10.74
N ILE A 179 0.74 5.51 9.46
CA ILE A 179 0.71 4.47 8.41
C ILE A 179 2.03 3.70 8.39
N ALA A 180 3.18 4.38 8.47
CA ALA A 180 4.49 3.75 8.50
C ALA A 180 4.68 2.85 9.74
N LEU A 181 4.25 3.31 10.92
CA LEU A 181 4.30 2.55 12.15
C LEU A 181 3.42 1.29 12.06
N LEU A 182 2.18 1.43 11.56
CA LEU A 182 1.26 0.32 11.37
C LEU A 182 1.82 -0.69 10.35
N THR A 183 2.38 -0.20 9.26
CA THR A 183 3.04 -1.03 8.23
C THR A 183 4.21 -1.81 8.81
N LEU A 184 5.04 -1.17 9.64
CA LEU A 184 6.15 -1.83 10.34
C LEU A 184 5.64 -2.89 11.32
N ALA A 185 4.61 -2.60 12.09
CA ALA A 185 3.99 -3.56 13.01
C ALA A 185 3.43 -4.79 12.26
N MET A 186 2.74 -4.57 11.16
CA MET A 186 2.23 -5.64 10.28
C MET A 186 3.36 -6.47 9.67
N PHE A 187 4.47 -5.83 9.29
CA PHE A 187 5.66 -6.53 8.80
C PHE A 187 6.25 -7.44 9.88
N VAL A 188 6.48 -6.91 11.09
CA VAL A 188 7.02 -7.70 12.20
C VAL A 188 6.11 -8.89 12.55
N LEU A 189 4.81 -8.66 12.59
CA LEU A 189 3.81 -9.72 12.85
C LEU A 189 3.85 -10.79 11.75
N SER A 190 3.83 -10.39 10.50
CA SER A 190 3.86 -11.29 9.33
C SER A 190 5.17 -12.09 9.28
N ALA A 191 6.31 -11.45 9.51
CA ALA A 191 7.62 -12.10 9.53
C ALA A 191 7.72 -13.11 10.69
N SER A 192 7.22 -12.76 11.87
CA SER A 192 7.18 -13.64 13.04
C SER A 192 6.29 -14.86 12.81
N LEU A 193 5.09 -14.65 12.25
CA LEU A 193 4.15 -15.74 11.95
C LEU A 193 4.72 -16.68 10.88
N SER A 194 5.31 -16.13 9.82
CA SER A 194 5.97 -16.89 8.76
C SER A 194 7.13 -17.73 9.29
N THR A 195 7.97 -17.13 10.12
CA THR A 195 9.09 -17.83 10.77
C THR A 195 8.60 -18.96 11.68
N PHE A 196 7.59 -18.68 12.50
CA PHE A 196 7.00 -19.68 13.39
C PHE A 196 6.37 -20.84 12.61
N ALA A 197 5.60 -20.54 11.56
CA ALA A 197 4.99 -21.55 10.70
C ALA A 197 6.06 -22.45 10.04
N LEU A 198 7.13 -21.84 9.50
CA LEU A 198 8.23 -22.57 8.88
C LEU A 198 8.94 -23.48 9.89
N LEU A 199 9.22 -22.97 11.10
CA LEU A 199 9.82 -23.75 12.17
C LEU A 199 8.93 -24.93 12.61
N ALA A 200 7.62 -24.72 12.72
CA ALA A 200 6.66 -25.76 13.08
C ALA A 200 6.60 -26.86 12.02
N VAL A 201 6.56 -26.50 10.74
CA VAL A 201 6.59 -27.44 9.61
C VAL A 201 7.89 -28.23 9.60
N MET A 202 9.03 -27.57 9.74
CA MET A 202 10.35 -28.26 9.77
C MET A 202 10.46 -29.21 10.96
N LYS A 203 10.03 -28.79 12.16
CA LYS A 203 10.02 -29.68 13.35
C LYS A 203 9.16 -30.92 13.15
N ARG A 204 8.05 -30.76 12.42
CA ARG A 204 7.16 -31.89 12.09
C ARG A 204 7.82 -32.85 11.11
N LEU A 205 8.44 -32.31 10.06
CA LEU A 205 9.11 -33.12 9.04
C LEU A 205 10.34 -33.87 9.58
N THR A 206 11.18 -33.23 10.42
CA THR A 206 12.34 -33.89 11.05
C THR A 206 11.87 -35.00 11.99
N GLY A 207 10.82 -34.78 12.77
CA GLY A 207 10.26 -35.84 13.63
C GLY A 207 9.69 -37.04 12.86
N ASP A 208 9.15 -36.84 11.68
CA ASP A 208 8.66 -37.90 10.80
C ASP A 208 9.81 -38.68 10.15
N VAL A 209 10.91 -38.02 9.77
CA VAL A 209 12.12 -38.67 9.24
C VAL A 209 12.82 -39.51 10.30
N ASP A 210 13.00 -38.98 11.52
CA ASP A 210 13.58 -39.72 12.64
C ASP A 210 12.74 -40.96 12.97
N ALA A 211 11.41 -40.85 12.94
CA ALA A 211 10.51 -41.97 13.17
C ALA A 211 10.64 -43.06 12.09
N VAL A 212 10.83 -42.68 10.82
CA VAL A 212 11.08 -43.60 9.72
C VAL A 212 12.45 -44.29 9.87
N GLU A 213 13.50 -43.56 10.23
CA GLU A 213 14.83 -44.13 10.46
C GLU A 213 14.79 -45.15 11.60
N GLN A 214 14.14 -44.83 12.72
CA GLN A 214 13.96 -45.78 13.83
C GLN A 214 13.16 -47.02 13.41
N ALA A 215 12.09 -46.85 12.65
CA ALA A 215 11.29 -47.95 12.17
C ALA A 215 12.07 -48.89 11.22
N LEU A 216 12.99 -48.36 10.41
CA LEU A 216 13.86 -49.13 9.54
C LEU A 216 14.97 -49.88 10.31
N ARG A 217 15.51 -49.27 11.39
CA ARG A 217 16.59 -49.89 12.20
C ARG A 217 16.11 -50.95 13.16
N VAL A 218 14.98 -50.73 13.80
CA VAL A 218 14.47 -51.55 14.93
C VAL A 218 13.30 -52.44 14.49
N GLY A 219 12.68 -52.16 13.36
CA GLY A 219 11.52 -52.87 12.84
C GLY A 219 10.20 -52.48 13.50
N PRO A 220 9.16 -53.36 13.42
CA PRO A 220 7.79 -53.07 13.86
C PRO A 220 7.63 -52.79 15.35
N THR A 221 8.64 -53.12 16.16
CA THR A 221 8.63 -52.92 17.62
C THR A 221 9.14 -51.52 18.04
N ALA A 222 9.59 -50.70 17.10
CA ALA A 222 10.08 -49.38 17.38
C ALA A 222 8.99 -48.45 17.94
N PRO A 223 9.25 -47.67 19.00
CA PRO A 223 8.25 -46.79 19.61
C PRO A 223 7.71 -45.70 18.65
N GLY A 224 8.41 -45.43 17.52
CA GLY A 224 8.00 -44.50 16.46
C GLY A 224 7.25 -45.13 15.29
N PHE A 225 7.10 -46.46 15.22
CA PHE A 225 6.58 -47.19 14.09
C PHE A 225 5.16 -46.73 13.64
N GLN A 226 4.24 -46.58 14.59
CA GLN A 226 2.88 -46.13 14.28
C GLN A 226 2.87 -44.69 13.72
N ARG A 227 3.79 -43.84 14.16
CA ARG A 227 3.94 -42.47 13.66
C ARG A 227 4.54 -42.46 12.26
N ALA A 228 5.55 -43.29 12.01
CA ALA A 228 6.18 -43.45 10.70
C ALA A 228 5.19 -43.97 9.63
N THR A 229 4.30 -44.89 10.01
CA THR A 229 3.29 -45.47 9.10
C THR A 229 2.13 -44.51 8.79
N ARG A 230 1.84 -43.56 9.65
CA ARG A 230 0.80 -42.50 9.43
C ARG A 230 1.35 -41.23 8.79
N GLY A 231 2.66 -41.08 8.72
CA GLY A 231 3.33 -39.93 8.13
C GLY A 231 3.32 -39.94 6.58
N PRO A 232 3.83 -38.90 5.94
CA PRO A 232 3.87 -38.78 4.48
C PRO A 232 4.65 -39.89 3.80
N PHE A 233 5.54 -40.57 4.49
CA PHE A 233 6.34 -41.69 4.01
C PHE A 233 5.74 -43.08 4.36
N GLY A 234 4.58 -43.10 5.02
CA GLY A 234 4.00 -44.33 5.58
C GLY A 234 3.72 -45.40 4.55
N SER A 235 3.21 -45.04 3.37
CA SER A 235 2.95 -45.98 2.27
C SER A 235 4.21 -46.58 1.63
N ALA A 236 5.29 -45.79 1.59
CA ALA A 236 6.58 -46.26 1.11
C ALA A 236 7.24 -47.22 2.10
N LEU A 237 7.18 -46.87 3.42
CA LEU A 237 7.68 -47.70 4.49
C LEU A 237 6.95 -49.06 4.57
N GLN A 238 5.61 -49.10 4.46
CA GLN A 238 4.81 -50.30 4.45
C GLN A 238 5.16 -51.22 3.26
N ARG A 239 5.33 -50.66 2.08
CA ARG A 239 5.77 -51.42 0.90
C ARG A 239 7.15 -52.02 1.08
N PHE A 240 8.11 -51.20 1.60
CA PHE A 240 9.46 -51.70 1.84
C PHE A 240 9.49 -52.87 2.84
N ILE A 241 8.76 -52.74 3.97
CA ILE A 241 8.67 -53.81 4.96
C ILE A 241 8.01 -55.06 4.42
N ALA A 242 6.94 -54.93 3.61
CA ALA A 242 6.29 -56.06 2.98
C ALA A 242 7.23 -56.81 2.02
N THR A 243 7.99 -56.07 1.20
CA THR A 243 8.96 -56.68 0.25
C THR A 243 10.13 -57.36 1.00
N THR A 244 10.63 -56.73 2.07
CA THR A 244 11.69 -57.31 2.88
C THR A 244 11.26 -58.62 3.52
N ARG A 245 10.04 -58.65 4.07
CA ARG A 245 9.47 -59.84 4.69
C ARG A 245 9.28 -61.00 3.68
N GLU A 246 8.78 -60.68 2.47
CA GLU A 246 8.63 -61.66 1.38
C GLU A 246 10.00 -62.22 0.97
N THR A 247 11.03 -61.36 0.93
CA THR A 247 12.41 -61.78 0.60
C THR A 247 13.00 -62.69 1.66
N ASP A 248 12.82 -62.34 2.96
CA ASP A 248 13.29 -63.15 4.08
C ASP A 248 12.60 -64.53 4.11
N GLU A 249 11.29 -64.61 3.84
CA GLU A 249 10.55 -65.87 3.73
C GLU A 249 11.06 -66.74 2.60
N ARG A 250 11.38 -66.13 1.43
CA ARG A 250 11.99 -66.89 0.30
C ARG A 250 13.41 -67.38 0.62
N ILE A 251 14.21 -66.59 1.30
CA ILE A 251 15.56 -67.00 1.74
C ILE A 251 15.48 -68.15 2.74
N ALA A 252 14.55 -68.10 3.67
CA ALA A 252 14.32 -69.18 4.63
C ALA A 252 13.87 -70.47 3.98
N GLU A 253 13.00 -70.40 2.98
CA GLU A 253 12.54 -71.54 2.19
C GLU A 253 13.68 -72.18 1.36
N LEU A 254 14.51 -71.33 0.73
CA LEU A 254 15.68 -71.79 -0.02
C LEU A 254 16.72 -72.46 0.89
N ARG A 255 17.01 -71.89 2.07
CA ARG A 255 17.88 -72.53 3.07
C ARG A 255 17.33 -73.89 3.50
N GLY A 256 16.06 -73.98 3.84
CA GLY A 256 15.44 -75.25 4.20
C GLY A 256 15.42 -76.32 3.08
N ARG A 257 15.48 -75.90 1.79
CA ARG A 257 15.66 -76.81 0.65
C ARG A 257 17.12 -77.28 0.52
N ILE A 258 18.10 -76.42 0.73
CA ILE A 258 19.52 -76.74 0.69
C ILE A 258 19.87 -77.75 1.81
N ASP A 259 19.42 -77.47 3.04
CA ASP A 259 19.68 -78.36 4.18
C ASP A 259 19.06 -79.75 4.00
N ARG A 260 17.89 -79.87 3.34
CA ARG A 260 17.26 -81.14 3.01
C ARG A 260 17.94 -81.89 1.87
N GLY A 261 18.52 -81.17 0.92
CA GLY A 261 19.29 -81.75 -0.17
C GLY A 261 20.68 -82.23 0.20
N ALA A 262 21.25 -81.68 1.29
CA ALA A 262 22.54 -82.07 1.80
C ALA A 262 22.50 -83.26 2.79
N ALA A 263 21.28 -83.68 3.20
CA ALA A 263 21.03 -84.79 4.10
C ALA A 263 20.58 -86.12 3.37
N SER A 264 20.47 -86.09 2.06
CA SER A 264 20.19 -87.22 1.18
C SER A 264 21.47 -87.62 0.40
#